data_9e8bc88ab42a4af01b4e7a7dd586dc96
#
_entry.id   9e8bc88ab42a4af01b4e7a7dd586dc96
#
_cell.length_a   1.000
_cell.length_b   1.000
_cell.length_c   1.000
_cell.angle_alpha   90.00
_cell.angle_beta   90.00
_cell.angle_gamma   90.00
#
_symmetry.space_group_name_H-M   'P 1'
#
loop_
_entity.id
_entity.type
_entity.pdbx_description
1 polymer ?
#
loop_
_entity_poly.entity_id
_entity_poly.type
_entity_poly.pdbx_seq_one_letter_code
_entity_poly.pdbx_strand_id
1 'polypeptide(L)'
;MGRNWSKKSRRTAVGAVRRSGAPLALTLAVSLLGLTACGGDGDGGSDSPSASGSGSEQPPQGPDRLGPAPSAVPSVRQWKAVRGPGWQRTDRTRVVPGSDSLRDEAKLLADELKVPVAKGPSRTGDIELKRGEDGGKSPGGKVNGGPESYRLVSSDGKITITGGGDAGVFYGTRTLLQTWRAQGRFAEGTVADAPDRPQRGFSLDIARKNFSADWIKARIREMGDLKLNQLQLHLSDDQAFRVESETHPEIVSDPHLTKAQVRDIVGLAASRHITVIPEIDSPGHLGAVLKAHPELQLRSASGATPRGAIDISKPAAAKLVDELLVEFADLFPGKWAHAGGDEYQALMTENPEQTYPGLAKKAREEFGDKATVQDLATAWLNDRASTLDKQGKIPQVWNDGMHRGGVVKPNKPREVAYWTGREAGERQPSEYLKEGWKIVNLNDEYLYYVLGQPNNFTYPTGRRIYEEWTPAVVRGTDPVPDKWAGRDRILGGRFAVWGDLADAQTTGQVARGIRLPLAATAQKLWDPQRPERSWDDFVKLVDKVD
;
A
#
# COMPACT_ATOMS: atom_id res chain seq x y z
N MET A 1 37.64 -16.97 -24.62
CA MET A 1 38.94 -16.77 -23.94
C MET A 1 38.61 -16.13 -22.59
N GLY A 2 38.72 -16.91 -21.53
CA GLY A 2 38.37 -16.46 -20.20
C GLY A 2 39.43 -15.57 -19.59
N ARG A 3 39.00 -14.59 -18.83
CA ARG A 3 39.89 -13.91 -17.88
C ARG A 3 39.28 -13.98 -16.47
N ASN A 4 39.99 -14.74 -15.64
CA ASN A 4 39.83 -14.87 -14.21
C ASN A 4 40.04 -13.52 -13.50
N TRP A 5 39.13 -13.14 -12.63
CA TRP A 5 39.36 -12.12 -11.61
C TRP A 5 39.65 -12.79 -10.28
N SER A 6 40.92 -12.64 -9.84
CA SER A 6 41.44 -13.16 -8.59
C SER A 6 40.98 -12.34 -7.40
N LYS A 7 40.44 -13.05 -6.40
CA LYS A 7 40.14 -12.54 -5.05
C LYS A 7 41.45 -12.15 -4.34
N LYS A 8 41.59 -10.92 -3.89
CA LYS A 8 42.52 -10.52 -2.83
C LYS A 8 41.76 -10.39 -1.51
N SER A 9 41.90 -11.42 -0.69
CA SER A 9 41.46 -11.39 0.71
C SER A 9 42.45 -10.57 1.55
N ARG A 10 41.98 -9.56 2.25
CA ARG A 10 42.67 -8.99 3.41
C ARG A 10 42.09 -9.59 4.68
N ARG A 11 42.87 -10.47 5.31
CA ARG A 11 42.65 -10.93 6.69
C ARG A 11 43.04 -9.81 7.64
N THR A 12 42.13 -9.37 8.49
CA THR A 12 42.45 -8.68 9.76
C THR A 12 42.06 -9.60 10.90
N ALA A 13 43.08 -9.95 11.68
CA ALA A 13 42.95 -10.77 12.88
C ALA A 13 42.32 -9.93 14.01
N VAL A 14 41.32 -10.46 14.68
CA VAL A 14 40.85 -9.96 15.98
C VAL A 14 40.98 -11.08 16.99
N GLY A 15 41.72 -10.78 18.04
CA GLY A 15 42.13 -11.70 19.09
C GLY A 15 40.93 -12.14 19.98
N ALA A 16 41.00 -13.39 20.36
CA ALA A 16 40.14 -14.04 21.31
C ALA A 16 40.47 -13.60 22.75
N VAL A 17 39.53 -13.08 23.46
CA VAL A 17 39.57 -12.99 24.93
C VAL A 17 38.57 -14.00 25.49
N ARG A 18 39.11 -15.05 26.07
CA ARG A 18 38.38 -16.01 26.92
C ARG A 18 38.09 -15.34 28.27
N ARG A 19 36.84 -15.36 28.70
CA ARG A 19 36.48 -15.31 30.12
C ARG A 19 35.48 -16.40 30.45
N SER A 20 35.95 -17.30 31.29
CA SER A 20 35.24 -18.33 32.03
C SER A 20 34.35 -17.73 33.11
N GLY A 21 33.14 -18.28 33.31
CA GLY A 21 32.28 -17.98 34.43
C GLY A 21 31.15 -19.00 34.52
N ALA A 22 31.19 -19.82 35.57
CA ALA A 22 30.33 -20.95 35.85
C ALA A 22 28.91 -20.56 36.30
N PRO A 23 27.94 -21.49 36.35
CA PRO A 23 26.53 -21.21 36.59
C PRO A 23 26.19 -21.18 38.07
N LEU A 24 25.34 -20.23 38.46
CA LEU A 24 24.68 -20.24 39.77
C LEU A 24 23.23 -20.74 39.57
N ALA A 25 22.96 -21.87 40.16
CA ALA A 25 21.62 -22.36 40.41
C ALA A 25 21.03 -21.59 41.61
N LEU A 26 19.79 -21.13 41.49
CA LEU A 26 19.03 -20.63 42.63
C LEU A 26 17.67 -21.32 42.69
N THR A 27 17.48 -21.98 43.80
CA THR A 27 16.41 -22.84 44.24
C THR A 27 15.10 -22.10 44.50
N LEU A 28 14.00 -22.79 44.21
CA LEU A 28 12.62 -22.49 44.62
C LEU A 28 12.51 -22.46 46.15
N ALA A 29 11.76 -21.50 46.67
CA ALA A 29 11.13 -21.60 47.99
C ALA A 29 9.62 -21.38 47.84
N VAL A 30 8.87 -22.42 48.06
CA VAL A 30 7.42 -22.44 48.25
C VAL A 30 7.17 -22.12 49.74
N SER A 31 6.29 -21.17 50.00
CA SER A 31 5.74 -21.00 51.37
C SER A 31 4.22 -21.02 51.28
N LEU A 32 3.67 -22.16 51.74
CA LEU A 32 2.29 -22.31 52.21
C LEU A 32 2.21 -21.94 53.67
N LEU A 33 1.18 -21.20 54.06
CA LEU A 33 0.57 -21.14 55.40
C LEU A 33 -0.65 -20.22 55.24
N GLY A 34 -1.87 -20.51 55.66
CA GLY A 34 -2.45 -21.45 56.58
C GLY A 34 -3.81 -20.85 56.96
N LEU A 35 -4.82 -21.68 56.94
CA LEU A 35 -6.20 -21.40 57.39
C LEU A 35 -6.24 -21.03 58.88
N THR A 36 -7.18 -20.16 59.24
CA THR A 36 -7.92 -20.29 60.50
C THR A 36 -9.35 -19.75 60.35
N ALA A 37 -10.30 -20.62 60.65
CA ALA A 37 -11.72 -20.37 60.87
C ALA A 37 -12.01 -20.21 62.33
N CYS A 38 -12.99 -19.39 62.69
CA CYS A 38 -13.85 -19.43 63.86
C CYS A 38 -15.03 -18.51 63.54
N GLY A 39 -16.28 -18.84 63.53
CA GLY A 39 -17.11 -19.61 64.44
C GLY A 39 -17.81 -18.71 65.43
N GLY A 40 -19.13 -18.47 65.32
CA GLY A 40 -19.93 -17.79 66.33
C GLY A 40 -21.39 -17.68 65.93
N ASP A 41 -22.22 -18.55 66.49
CA ASP A 41 -23.68 -18.60 66.43
C ASP A 41 -24.38 -17.44 67.09
N GLY A 42 -25.64 -17.16 66.69
CA GLY A 42 -26.52 -16.25 67.39
C GLY A 42 -27.86 -16.03 66.73
N ASP A 43 -28.76 -16.81 67.17
CA ASP A 43 -30.21 -17.02 67.00
C ASP A 43 -31.12 -15.79 66.98
N GLY A 44 -32.27 -15.91 66.25
CA GLY A 44 -33.57 -15.43 66.74
C GLY A 44 -34.31 -14.35 65.96
N GLY A 45 -35.47 -14.67 65.42
CA GLY A 45 -36.63 -13.77 65.40
C GLY A 45 -37.28 -13.42 64.06
N SER A 46 -38.34 -14.13 63.82
CA SER A 46 -39.47 -13.82 62.88
C SER A 46 -39.94 -12.38 62.88
N ASP A 47 -40.29 -11.89 61.68
CA ASP A 47 -41.65 -11.42 61.30
C ASP A 47 -41.65 -10.73 59.92
N SER A 48 -42.52 -11.19 59.04
CA SER A 48 -42.99 -10.44 57.85
C SER A 48 -44.11 -9.47 58.27
N PRO A 49 -44.29 -8.30 57.59
CA PRO A 49 -45.22 -8.30 56.47
C PRO A 49 -44.87 -7.37 55.29
N SER A 50 -45.45 -7.74 54.14
CA SER A 50 -45.75 -7.06 52.91
C SER A 50 -45.69 -5.53 52.89
N ALA A 51 -44.93 -4.97 51.94
CA ALA A 51 -45.25 -3.70 51.31
C ALA A 51 -44.85 -3.71 49.85
N SER A 52 -45.83 -3.59 48.98
CA SER A 52 -45.75 -3.31 47.56
C SER A 52 -44.97 -2.00 47.32
N GLY A 53 -43.79 -2.14 46.75
CA GLY A 53 -42.99 -1.02 46.26
C GLY A 53 -42.85 -1.15 44.74
N SER A 54 -43.50 -0.25 44.00
CA SER A 54 -43.27 -0.03 42.56
C SER A 54 -41.78 0.22 42.30
N GLY A 55 -41.07 -0.80 41.85
CA GLY A 55 -39.69 -0.68 41.39
C GLY A 55 -39.68 0.10 40.08
N SER A 56 -39.30 1.36 40.14
CA SER A 56 -38.79 2.06 38.97
C SER A 56 -37.50 1.32 38.54
N GLU A 57 -37.56 0.61 37.42
CA GLU A 57 -36.37 0.11 36.77
C GLU A 57 -35.45 1.30 36.46
N GLN A 58 -34.43 1.49 37.25
CA GLN A 58 -33.31 2.35 36.88
C GLN A 58 -32.69 1.76 35.61
N PRO A 59 -32.46 2.59 34.56
CA PRO A 59 -31.72 2.13 33.38
C PRO A 59 -30.36 1.60 33.85
N PRO A 60 -29.86 0.53 33.23
CA PRO A 60 -28.59 -0.10 33.62
C PRO A 60 -27.51 0.96 33.65
N GLN A 61 -26.90 1.20 34.81
CA GLN A 61 -25.76 2.10 34.95
C GLN A 61 -24.66 1.56 34.07
N GLY A 62 -24.19 2.38 33.10
CA GLY A 62 -23.07 2.04 32.26
C GLY A 62 -21.81 1.80 33.08
N PRO A 63 -20.80 1.11 32.54
CA PRO A 63 -19.59 0.76 33.28
C PRO A 63 -18.92 2.01 33.86
N ASP A 64 -18.50 1.94 35.11
CA ASP A 64 -17.82 3.03 35.83
C ASP A 64 -16.50 3.50 35.20
N ARG A 65 -15.96 2.71 34.26
CA ARG A 65 -14.69 2.98 33.58
C ARG A 65 -14.91 3.37 32.12
N LEU A 66 -14.05 4.27 31.62
CA LEU A 66 -13.96 4.57 30.19
C LEU A 66 -13.58 3.31 29.40
N GLY A 67 -14.26 3.08 28.27
CA GLY A 67 -13.95 1.95 27.41
C GLY A 67 -12.63 2.10 26.66
N PRO A 68 -12.05 0.99 26.19
CA PRO A 68 -10.79 1.01 25.44
C PRO A 68 -10.90 1.71 24.11
N ALA A 69 -9.74 2.16 23.57
CA ALA A 69 -9.68 2.67 22.21
C ALA A 69 -10.04 1.56 21.18
N PRO A 70 -10.54 1.96 20.00
CA PRO A 70 -10.83 1.03 18.93
C PRO A 70 -9.61 0.19 18.54
N SER A 71 -9.84 -1.10 18.29
CA SER A 71 -8.84 -2.03 17.77
C SER A 71 -8.93 -2.06 16.25
N ALA A 72 -8.07 -1.30 15.59
CA ALA A 72 -8.03 -1.21 14.12
C ALA A 72 -6.60 -1.11 13.60
N VAL A 73 -6.39 -1.60 12.40
CA VAL A 73 -5.16 -1.45 11.61
C VAL A 73 -5.54 -0.84 10.25
N PRO A 74 -5.07 0.38 9.95
CA PRO A 74 -4.30 1.31 10.79
C PRO A 74 -5.04 1.76 12.05
N SER A 75 -4.27 2.05 13.11
CA SER A 75 -4.81 2.61 14.36
C SER A 75 -5.45 3.97 14.10
N VAL A 76 -6.55 4.25 14.80
CA VAL A 76 -7.22 5.55 14.70
C VAL A 76 -6.35 6.66 15.29
N ARG A 77 -6.33 7.83 14.64
CA ARG A 77 -5.48 8.96 15.05
C ARG A 77 -6.02 9.72 16.27
N GLN A 78 -7.34 9.70 16.48
CA GLN A 78 -7.96 10.33 17.63
C GLN A 78 -9.10 9.48 18.18
N TRP A 79 -9.09 9.28 19.47
CA TRP A 79 -10.15 8.66 20.24
C TRP A 79 -10.48 9.48 21.47
N LYS A 80 -11.77 9.80 21.65
CA LYS A 80 -12.30 10.42 22.85
C LYS A 80 -13.29 9.46 23.49
N ALA A 81 -12.87 8.75 24.53
CA ALA A 81 -13.73 7.87 25.30
C ALA A 81 -14.79 8.66 26.08
N VAL A 82 -15.97 8.07 26.19
CA VAL A 82 -17.08 8.55 27.03
C VAL A 82 -17.57 7.36 27.85
N ARG A 83 -18.17 7.63 29.01
CA ARG A 83 -18.81 6.58 29.81
C ARG A 83 -20.16 6.23 29.17
N GLY A 84 -20.47 4.95 29.10
CA GLY A 84 -21.74 4.49 28.55
C GLY A 84 -21.71 3.01 28.16
N PRO A 85 -22.85 2.48 27.69
CA PRO A 85 -22.99 1.06 27.37
C PRO A 85 -22.16 0.65 26.16
N GLY A 86 -21.79 1.61 25.28
CA GLY A 86 -21.22 1.31 23.98
C GLY A 86 -22.19 0.59 23.05
N TRP A 87 -21.69 0.08 21.95
CA TRP A 87 -22.46 -0.66 20.97
C TRP A 87 -22.05 -2.14 20.94
N GLN A 88 -23.04 -3.03 20.79
CA GLN A 88 -22.85 -4.46 20.54
C GLN A 88 -23.76 -4.89 19.39
N ARG A 89 -23.25 -5.79 18.55
CA ARG A 89 -24.06 -6.43 17.52
C ARG A 89 -25.08 -7.36 18.17
N THR A 90 -26.33 -7.24 17.76
CA THR A 90 -27.43 -8.14 18.14
C THR A 90 -28.18 -8.58 16.88
N ASP A 91 -29.14 -9.49 17.02
CA ASP A 91 -29.99 -9.95 15.90
C ASP A 91 -30.95 -8.83 15.41
N ARG A 92 -31.10 -7.75 16.17
CA ARG A 92 -31.90 -6.57 15.80
C ARG A 92 -31.07 -5.46 15.15
N THR A 93 -29.75 -5.61 15.08
CA THR A 93 -28.86 -4.64 14.45
C THR A 93 -29.09 -4.56 12.95
N ARG A 94 -29.13 -3.32 12.42
CA ARG A 94 -29.32 -3.02 11.01
C ARG A 94 -28.24 -2.01 10.58
N VAL A 95 -27.88 -2.02 9.29
CA VAL A 95 -27.12 -0.94 8.67
C VAL A 95 -28.10 -0.03 7.93
N VAL A 96 -28.05 1.27 8.23
CA VAL A 96 -28.98 2.27 7.68
C VAL A 96 -28.18 3.28 6.87
N PRO A 97 -28.19 3.21 5.50
CA PRO A 97 -27.57 4.24 4.67
C PRO A 97 -28.40 5.53 4.71
N GLY A 98 -27.73 6.66 4.98
CA GLY A 98 -28.34 7.99 5.01
C GLY A 98 -28.59 8.60 3.63
N SER A 99 -28.06 7.99 2.58
CA SER A 99 -28.26 8.36 1.17
C SER A 99 -28.12 7.16 0.26
N ASP A 100 -28.64 7.29 -0.97
CA ASP A 100 -28.51 6.23 -1.98
C ASP A 100 -27.06 5.98 -2.40
N SER A 101 -26.19 6.99 -2.34
CA SER A 101 -24.78 6.85 -2.65
C SER A 101 -24.01 5.94 -1.68
N LEU A 102 -24.54 5.70 -0.48
CA LEU A 102 -23.93 4.86 0.56
C LEU A 102 -24.51 3.43 0.62
N ARG A 103 -25.27 3.02 -0.40
CA ARG A 103 -25.87 1.69 -0.40
C ARG A 103 -24.84 0.57 -0.52
N ASP A 104 -23.77 0.81 -1.25
CA ASP A 104 -22.72 -0.19 -1.48
C ASP A 104 -21.88 -0.41 -0.21
N GLU A 105 -21.51 0.66 0.49
CA GLU A 105 -20.84 0.59 1.80
C GLU A 105 -21.75 -0.07 2.86
N ALA A 106 -23.04 0.28 2.85
CA ALA A 106 -24.01 -0.31 3.76
C ALA A 106 -24.20 -1.81 3.50
N LYS A 107 -24.32 -2.18 2.23
CA LYS A 107 -24.43 -3.59 1.83
C LYS A 107 -23.20 -4.39 2.22
N LEU A 108 -22.01 -3.88 1.92
CA LEU A 108 -20.76 -4.55 2.24
C LEU A 108 -20.62 -4.77 3.76
N LEU A 109 -20.85 -3.74 4.56
CA LEU A 109 -20.79 -3.85 6.02
C LEU A 109 -21.86 -4.81 6.57
N ALA A 110 -23.08 -4.75 6.03
CA ALA A 110 -24.19 -5.61 6.44
C ALA A 110 -23.90 -7.09 6.15
N ASP A 111 -23.38 -7.39 4.95
CA ASP A 111 -22.98 -8.75 4.55
C ASP A 111 -21.87 -9.31 5.49
N GLU A 112 -20.87 -8.49 5.83
CA GLU A 112 -19.77 -8.88 6.72
C GLU A 112 -20.20 -9.05 8.19
N LEU A 113 -21.12 -8.24 8.66
CA LEU A 113 -21.72 -8.35 10.01
C LEU A 113 -22.86 -9.37 10.07
N LYS A 114 -23.34 -9.88 8.93
CA LYS A 114 -24.53 -10.77 8.80
C LYS A 114 -25.78 -10.11 9.43
N VAL A 115 -26.07 -8.88 9.03
CA VAL A 115 -27.23 -8.09 9.46
C VAL A 115 -27.93 -7.49 8.24
N PRO A 116 -29.23 -7.10 8.33
CA PRO A 116 -29.91 -6.51 7.19
C PRO A 116 -29.55 -5.05 6.97
N VAL A 117 -29.57 -4.62 5.70
CA VAL A 117 -29.67 -3.20 5.33
C VAL A 117 -31.14 -2.75 5.49
N ALA A 118 -31.37 -1.63 6.15
CA ALA A 118 -32.71 -1.10 6.39
C ALA A 118 -32.89 0.30 5.81
N LYS A 119 -34.18 0.62 5.46
CA LYS A 119 -34.62 1.96 5.07
C LYS A 119 -35.26 2.67 6.27
N GLY A 120 -35.27 4.00 6.22
CA GLY A 120 -35.93 4.86 7.22
C GLY A 120 -35.02 5.24 8.39
N PRO A 121 -35.55 5.82 9.47
CA PRO A 121 -34.75 6.35 10.56
C PRO A 121 -33.99 5.26 11.31
N SER A 122 -32.76 5.59 11.72
CA SER A 122 -31.95 4.75 12.60
C SER A 122 -32.48 4.79 14.04
N ARG A 123 -32.30 3.69 14.79
CA ARG A 123 -32.69 3.50 16.18
C ARG A 123 -31.52 2.94 16.99
N THR A 124 -31.67 2.83 18.30
CA THR A 124 -30.74 2.14 19.19
C THR A 124 -30.47 0.73 18.66
N GLY A 125 -29.22 0.31 18.65
CA GLY A 125 -28.71 -0.95 18.08
C GLY A 125 -28.26 -0.86 16.62
N ASP A 126 -28.69 0.17 15.87
CA ASP A 126 -28.34 0.33 14.46
C ASP A 126 -26.94 0.94 14.22
N ILE A 127 -26.46 0.75 12.98
CA ILE A 127 -25.29 1.43 12.42
C ILE A 127 -25.81 2.37 11.32
N GLU A 128 -25.66 3.66 11.51
CA GLU A 128 -26.07 4.70 10.57
C GLU A 128 -24.86 5.22 9.79
N LEU A 129 -24.96 5.25 8.46
CA LEU A 129 -23.93 5.77 7.57
C LEU A 129 -24.35 7.11 6.99
N LYS A 130 -23.51 8.13 7.07
CA LYS A 130 -23.79 9.49 6.61
C LYS A 130 -22.61 10.09 5.83
N ARG A 131 -22.93 11.01 4.93
CA ARG A 131 -21.96 11.99 4.40
C ARG A 131 -22.18 13.33 5.08
N GLY A 132 -21.08 14.05 5.32
CA GLY A 132 -21.16 15.38 5.91
C GLY A 132 -19.82 16.12 5.81
N GLU A 133 -19.88 17.44 5.65
CA GLU A 133 -18.68 18.29 5.52
C GLU A 133 -17.75 18.24 6.75
N ASP A 134 -18.31 17.92 7.91
CA ASP A 134 -17.57 17.75 9.16
C ASP A 134 -17.06 16.31 9.40
N GLY A 135 -17.24 15.43 8.40
CA GLY A 135 -16.71 14.08 8.46
C GLY A 135 -15.20 14.11 8.74
N GLY A 136 -14.79 13.71 9.94
CA GLY A 136 -13.39 13.59 10.32
C GLY A 136 -12.65 14.87 10.76
N LYS A 137 -13.25 16.05 10.66
CA LYS A 137 -12.64 17.23 11.30
C LYS A 137 -12.65 17.06 12.81
N SER A 138 -11.49 17.19 13.44
CA SER A 138 -11.41 17.17 14.91
C SER A 138 -11.45 18.57 15.50
N PRO A 139 -12.05 18.75 16.69
CA PRO A 139 -11.82 19.93 17.49
C PRO A 139 -10.32 20.04 17.80
N GLY A 140 -9.68 21.14 17.35
CA GLY A 140 -8.25 21.37 17.55
C GLY A 140 -7.33 21.02 16.37
N GLY A 141 -7.89 20.68 15.18
CA GLY A 141 -7.14 20.62 13.92
C GLY A 141 -6.13 19.48 13.77
N LYS A 142 -6.13 18.48 14.67
CA LYS A 142 -5.18 17.34 14.60
C LYS A 142 -5.49 16.35 13.47
N VAL A 143 -6.71 16.34 12.94
CA VAL A 143 -7.13 15.52 11.81
C VAL A 143 -7.63 16.44 10.70
N ASN A 144 -7.00 16.37 9.53
CA ASN A 144 -7.40 17.12 8.35
C ASN A 144 -8.71 16.53 7.78
N GLY A 145 -9.68 17.38 7.52
CA GLY A 145 -10.87 16.98 6.77
C GLY A 145 -10.51 16.63 5.31
N GLY A 146 -11.42 15.98 4.63
CA GLY A 146 -11.30 15.61 3.22
C GLY A 146 -12.16 14.40 2.89
N PRO A 147 -12.23 13.98 1.62
CA PRO A 147 -13.13 12.90 1.19
C PRO A 147 -12.84 11.54 1.87
N GLU A 148 -11.61 11.32 2.33
CA GLU A 148 -11.20 10.09 3.03
C GLU A 148 -11.28 10.19 4.56
N SER A 149 -11.64 11.35 5.11
CA SER A 149 -11.81 11.54 6.55
C SER A 149 -13.14 10.98 7.04
N TYR A 150 -13.20 10.55 8.32
CA TYR A 150 -14.43 10.11 8.94
C TYR A 150 -14.49 10.41 10.43
N ARG A 151 -15.72 10.52 10.91
CA ARG A 151 -16.07 10.55 12.33
C ARG A 151 -16.96 9.34 12.64
N LEU A 152 -16.59 8.57 13.67
CA LEU A 152 -17.41 7.48 14.17
C LEU A 152 -17.81 7.80 15.60
N VAL A 153 -19.11 7.82 15.87
CA VAL A 153 -19.69 8.08 17.19
C VAL A 153 -20.43 6.82 17.66
N SER A 154 -20.04 6.34 18.82
CA SER A 154 -20.78 5.34 19.59
C SER A 154 -21.48 6.07 20.73
N SER A 155 -22.81 6.13 20.73
CA SER A 155 -23.62 6.76 21.74
C SER A 155 -24.96 6.05 21.92
N ASP A 156 -25.32 5.78 23.17
CA ASP A 156 -26.62 5.20 23.57
C ASP A 156 -26.95 3.88 22.81
N GLY A 157 -25.90 3.04 22.66
CA GLY A 157 -26.01 1.76 21.97
C GLY A 157 -26.19 1.86 20.44
N LYS A 158 -25.91 3.01 19.83
CA LYS A 158 -25.98 3.25 18.38
C LYS A 158 -24.60 3.65 17.85
N ILE A 159 -24.29 3.26 16.61
CA ILE A 159 -23.14 3.75 15.85
C ILE A 159 -23.61 4.72 14.79
N THR A 160 -22.92 5.85 14.67
CA THR A 160 -23.06 6.77 13.52
C THR A 160 -21.67 6.98 12.90
N ILE A 161 -21.54 6.66 11.62
CA ILE A 161 -20.32 6.89 10.83
C ILE A 161 -20.61 8.01 9.83
N THR A 162 -19.90 9.12 9.95
CA THR A 162 -20.00 10.26 9.03
C THR A 162 -18.67 10.42 8.30
N GLY A 163 -18.65 10.27 6.97
CA GLY A 163 -17.48 10.48 6.13
C GLY A 163 -17.52 11.82 5.40
N GLY A 164 -16.35 12.39 5.12
CA GLY A 164 -16.21 13.54 4.22
C GLY A 164 -16.56 13.18 2.76
N GLY A 165 -16.45 11.91 2.40
CA GLY A 165 -16.87 11.28 1.16
C GLY A 165 -17.23 9.82 1.42
N ASP A 166 -17.64 9.08 0.36
CA ASP A 166 -18.00 7.66 0.47
C ASP A 166 -16.80 6.82 0.94
N ALA A 167 -15.58 7.15 0.47
CA ALA A 167 -14.34 6.52 0.96
C ALA A 167 -14.12 6.70 2.48
N GLY A 168 -14.41 7.89 3.01
CA GLY A 168 -14.34 8.13 4.46
C GLY A 168 -15.35 7.28 5.23
N VAL A 169 -16.59 7.14 4.72
CA VAL A 169 -17.60 6.25 5.31
C VAL A 169 -17.09 4.80 5.29
N PHE A 170 -16.58 4.34 4.15
CA PHE A 170 -16.01 3.00 4.02
C PHE A 170 -14.91 2.75 5.07
N TYR A 171 -13.94 3.67 5.24
CA TYR A 171 -12.87 3.51 6.24
C TYR A 171 -13.39 3.49 7.68
N GLY A 172 -14.43 4.25 7.96
CA GLY A 172 -15.14 4.18 9.25
C GLY A 172 -15.77 2.81 9.48
N THR A 173 -16.36 2.18 8.44
CA THR A 173 -16.88 0.81 8.54
C THR A 173 -15.79 -0.20 8.82
N ARG A 174 -14.59 -0.03 8.25
CA ARG A 174 -13.45 -0.93 8.53
C ARG A 174 -13.01 -0.82 9.99
N THR A 175 -12.94 0.40 10.53
CA THR A 175 -12.64 0.60 11.96
C THR A 175 -13.67 -0.05 12.87
N LEU A 176 -14.95 0.08 12.56
CA LEU A 176 -16.02 -0.58 13.32
C LEU A 176 -15.89 -2.11 13.26
N LEU A 177 -15.76 -2.67 12.04
CA LEU A 177 -15.70 -4.11 11.80
C LEU A 177 -14.52 -4.75 12.51
N GLN A 178 -13.31 -4.18 12.36
CA GLN A 178 -12.10 -4.67 13.00
C GLN A 178 -12.20 -4.60 14.53
N THR A 179 -12.71 -3.49 15.06
CA THR A 179 -12.91 -3.35 16.51
C THR A 179 -13.90 -4.39 17.04
N TRP A 180 -15.00 -4.62 16.32
CA TRP A 180 -15.96 -5.66 16.70
C TRP A 180 -15.35 -7.06 16.64
N ARG A 181 -14.59 -7.40 15.61
CA ARG A 181 -13.86 -8.69 15.51
C ARG A 181 -12.91 -8.89 16.71
N ALA A 182 -12.16 -7.84 17.05
CA ALA A 182 -11.15 -7.92 18.11
C ALA A 182 -11.69 -7.88 19.54
N GLN A 183 -12.83 -7.18 19.77
CA GLN A 183 -13.35 -6.84 21.11
C GLN A 183 -14.78 -7.34 21.37
N GLY A 184 -15.51 -7.79 20.33
CA GLY A 184 -16.94 -8.17 20.41
C GLY A 184 -17.90 -7.00 20.59
N ARG A 185 -17.40 -5.76 20.77
CA ARG A 185 -18.15 -4.54 21.04
C ARG A 185 -17.39 -3.32 20.56
N PHE A 186 -18.09 -2.17 20.52
CA PHE A 186 -17.47 -0.86 20.34
C PHE A 186 -17.76 0.02 21.57
N ALA A 187 -16.72 0.53 22.22
CA ALA A 187 -16.87 1.36 23.42
C ALA A 187 -17.59 2.68 23.11
N GLU A 188 -18.23 3.28 24.13
CA GLU A 188 -18.84 4.61 24.02
C GLU A 188 -17.76 5.67 23.79
N GLY A 189 -17.98 6.56 22.80
CA GLY A 189 -17.04 7.61 22.48
C GLY A 189 -17.04 8.05 21.03
N THR A 190 -16.02 8.80 20.66
CA THR A 190 -15.88 9.39 19.33
C THR A 190 -14.49 9.14 18.76
N VAL A 191 -14.44 8.61 17.54
CA VAL A 191 -13.28 8.62 16.66
C VAL A 191 -13.34 9.82 15.74
N ALA A 192 -12.21 10.51 15.51
CA ALA A 192 -11.99 11.40 14.38
C ALA A 192 -10.70 10.95 13.69
N ASP A 193 -10.78 10.63 12.39
CA ASP A 193 -9.69 9.95 11.71
C ASP A 193 -9.60 10.33 10.23
N ALA A 194 -8.39 10.34 9.69
CA ALA A 194 -8.08 10.57 8.29
C ALA A 194 -6.66 10.13 7.98
N PRO A 195 -6.35 9.72 6.74
CA PRO A 195 -4.99 9.38 6.36
C PRO A 195 -4.07 10.59 6.33
N ASP A 196 -2.81 10.38 6.70
CA ASP A 196 -1.76 11.37 6.51
C ASP A 196 -1.41 11.53 5.03
N ARG A 197 -1.30 10.44 4.29
CA ARG A 197 -0.88 10.43 2.88
C ARG A 197 -2.04 10.12 1.94
N PRO A 198 -2.19 10.89 0.82
CA PRO A 198 -3.27 10.66 -0.15
C PRO A 198 -3.09 9.39 -1.00
N GLN A 199 -1.86 8.92 -1.21
CA GLN A 199 -1.58 7.70 -1.96
C GLN A 199 -0.98 6.63 -1.04
N ARG A 200 -1.69 5.51 -0.91
CA ARG A 200 -1.34 4.41 -0.01
C ARG A 200 -1.56 3.11 -0.76
N GLY A 201 -0.48 2.44 -1.14
CA GLY A 201 -0.63 1.39 -2.12
C GLY A 201 0.18 0.13 -1.93
N PHE A 202 -0.13 -0.77 -2.85
CA PHE A 202 0.58 -2.01 -3.10
C PHE A 202 0.91 -2.09 -4.59
N SER A 203 2.15 -2.47 -4.93
CA SER A 203 2.62 -2.74 -6.29
C SER A 203 2.89 -4.24 -6.43
N LEU A 204 2.36 -4.85 -7.49
CA LEU A 204 2.48 -6.27 -7.74
C LEU A 204 2.99 -6.53 -9.15
N ASP A 205 4.13 -7.18 -9.25
CA ASP A 205 4.66 -7.73 -10.50
C ASP A 205 3.94 -9.05 -10.84
N ILE A 206 3.02 -8.98 -11.81
CA ILE A 206 2.35 -10.17 -12.33
C ILE A 206 3.03 -10.70 -13.61
N ALA A 207 3.98 -9.94 -14.15
CA ALA A 207 4.69 -10.30 -15.37
C ALA A 207 5.75 -11.39 -15.13
N ARG A 208 6.65 -11.17 -14.17
CA ARG A 208 7.70 -12.15 -13.83
C ARG A 208 7.12 -13.38 -13.11
N LYS A 209 6.14 -13.16 -12.23
CA LYS A 209 5.43 -14.24 -11.54
C LYS A 209 3.93 -14.16 -11.80
N ASN A 210 3.34 -15.27 -12.25
CA ASN A 210 1.89 -15.33 -12.44
C ASN A 210 1.14 -15.37 -11.10
N PHE A 211 0.18 -14.47 -10.95
CA PHE A 211 -0.79 -14.45 -9.86
C PHE A 211 -2.21 -14.55 -10.45
N SER A 212 -3.00 -15.48 -9.95
CA SER A 212 -4.39 -15.65 -10.43
C SER A 212 -5.27 -14.45 -10.05
N ALA A 213 -6.35 -14.26 -10.82
CA ALA A 213 -7.35 -13.23 -10.51
C ALA A 213 -7.90 -13.36 -9.08
N ASP A 214 -8.10 -14.58 -8.58
CA ASP A 214 -8.59 -14.81 -7.21
C ASP A 214 -7.57 -14.43 -6.15
N TRP A 215 -6.28 -14.67 -6.40
CA TRP A 215 -5.21 -14.22 -5.51
C TRP A 215 -5.17 -12.70 -5.41
N ILE A 216 -5.27 -12.00 -6.56
CA ILE A 216 -5.29 -10.53 -6.61
C ILE A 216 -6.54 -10.00 -5.89
N LYS A 217 -7.71 -10.59 -6.13
CA LYS A 217 -8.96 -10.22 -5.45
C LYS A 217 -8.89 -10.44 -3.92
N ALA A 218 -8.17 -11.46 -3.46
CA ALA A 218 -7.92 -11.65 -2.03
C ALA A 218 -7.06 -10.51 -1.44
N ARG A 219 -6.01 -10.09 -2.16
CA ARG A 219 -5.20 -8.92 -1.73
C ARG A 219 -5.99 -7.61 -1.74
N ILE A 220 -6.87 -7.42 -2.71
CA ILE A 220 -7.75 -6.23 -2.74
C ILE A 220 -8.65 -6.16 -1.50
N ARG A 221 -9.18 -7.30 -1.02
CA ARG A 221 -9.97 -7.33 0.23
C ARG A 221 -9.13 -6.93 1.44
N GLU A 222 -7.95 -7.51 1.58
CA GLU A 222 -6.98 -7.16 2.62
C GLU A 222 -6.57 -5.69 2.56
N MET A 223 -6.27 -5.16 1.37
CA MET A 223 -5.97 -3.74 1.15
C MET A 223 -7.12 -2.83 1.60
N GLY A 224 -8.37 -3.20 1.30
CA GLY A 224 -9.55 -2.47 1.75
C GLY A 224 -9.64 -2.40 3.28
N ASP A 225 -9.43 -3.52 3.96
CA ASP A 225 -9.41 -3.59 5.42
C ASP A 225 -8.26 -2.76 6.01
N LEU A 226 -7.11 -2.72 5.35
CA LEU A 226 -5.95 -1.90 5.70
C LEU A 226 -6.06 -0.43 5.24
N LYS A 227 -7.19 -0.01 4.65
CA LYS A 227 -7.43 1.36 4.15
C LYS A 227 -6.38 1.84 3.13
N LEU A 228 -5.79 0.91 2.37
CA LEU A 228 -4.98 1.21 1.19
C LEU A 228 -5.90 1.58 0.03
N ASN A 229 -5.46 2.49 -0.87
CA ASN A 229 -6.29 3.03 -1.93
C ASN A 229 -5.73 2.92 -3.34
N GLN A 230 -4.55 2.30 -3.52
CA GLN A 230 -3.94 2.09 -4.84
C GLN A 230 -3.36 0.69 -4.96
N LEU A 231 -3.67 0.01 -6.07
CA LEU A 231 -3.01 -1.22 -6.51
C LEU A 231 -2.35 -0.96 -7.87
N GLN A 232 -1.02 -0.98 -7.92
CA GLN A 232 -0.27 -0.95 -9.18
C GLN A 232 -0.05 -2.39 -9.65
N LEU A 233 -0.32 -2.65 -10.91
CA LEU A 233 -0.05 -3.94 -11.55
C LEU A 233 1.00 -3.75 -12.66
N HIS A 234 2.16 -4.32 -12.48
CA HIS A 234 3.22 -4.42 -13.49
C HIS A 234 2.85 -5.57 -14.43
N LEU A 235 2.29 -5.20 -15.60
CA LEU A 235 1.59 -6.14 -16.48
C LEU A 235 2.52 -6.87 -17.45
N SER A 236 3.66 -6.27 -17.76
CA SER A 236 4.60 -6.75 -18.78
C SER A 236 6.04 -6.60 -18.31
N ASP A 237 6.87 -7.58 -18.70
CA ASP A 237 8.31 -7.57 -18.48
C ASP A 237 9.00 -8.50 -19.51
N ASP A 238 10.28 -8.76 -19.32
CA ASP A 238 11.05 -9.67 -20.17
C ASP A 238 10.49 -11.09 -20.21
N GLN A 239 9.87 -11.54 -19.12
CA GLN A 239 9.39 -12.91 -18.96
C GLN A 239 8.03 -13.12 -19.60
N ALA A 240 7.11 -12.18 -19.44
CA ALA A 240 5.76 -12.33 -19.94
C ALA A 240 5.00 -10.99 -20.05
N PHE A 241 3.96 -11.01 -20.91
CA PHE A 241 2.89 -10.05 -20.96
C PHE A 241 1.61 -10.72 -20.45
N ARG A 242 1.08 -10.31 -19.29
CA ARG A 242 0.12 -11.10 -18.51
C ARG A 242 -1.33 -10.63 -18.57
N VAL A 243 -1.70 -9.84 -19.53
CA VAL A 243 -3.09 -9.43 -19.73
C VAL A 243 -3.46 -9.58 -21.20
N GLU A 244 -4.68 -10.03 -21.47
CA GLU A 244 -5.24 -10.10 -22.81
C GLU A 244 -5.18 -8.72 -23.49
N SER A 245 -4.67 -8.68 -24.73
CA SER A 245 -4.62 -7.50 -25.59
C SER A 245 -5.39 -7.78 -26.87
N GLU A 246 -6.20 -6.82 -27.30
CA GLU A 246 -6.92 -6.86 -28.58
C GLU A 246 -6.09 -6.19 -29.70
N THR A 247 -5.28 -5.19 -29.34
CA THR A 247 -4.42 -4.50 -30.30
C THR A 247 -3.20 -5.33 -30.68
N HIS A 248 -2.66 -6.11 -29.72
CA HIS A 248 -1.46 -6.91 -29.89
C HIS A 248 -1.61 -8.30 -29.24
N PRO A 249 -2.52 -9.17 -29.77
CA PRO A 249 -2.72 -10.50 -29.20
C PRO A 249 -1.48 -11.40 -29.30
N GLU A 250 -0.57 -11.12 -30.25
CA GLU A 250 0.67 -11.87 -30.50
C GLU A 250 1.71 -11.76 -29.36
N ILE A 251 1.64 -10.72 -28.51
CA ILE A 251 2.57 -10.54 -27.40
C ILE A 251 2.10 -11.22 -26.11
N VAL A 252 0.84 -11.64 -26.05
CA VAL A 252 0.23 -12.16 -24.81
C VAL A 252 0.81 -13.53 -24.47
N SER A 253 1.22 -13.68 -23.22
CA SER A 253 1.86 -14.90 -22.70
C SER A 253 0.86 -15.76 -21.92
N ASP A 254 1.02 -17.08 -21.96
CA ASP A 254 0.27 -17.99 -21.08
C ASP A 254 1.04 -18.29 -19.78
N PRO A 255 0.34 -18.37 -18.65
CA PRO A 255 -1.04 -17.93 -18.40
C PRO A 255 -1.16 -16.41 -18.32
N HIS A 256 -2.34 -15.85 -18.59
CA HIS A 256 -2.64 -14.42 -18.50
C HIS A 256 -4.03 -14.16 -17.90
N LEU A 257 -4.29 -12.90 -17.54
CA LEU A 257 -5.62 -12.42 -17.14
C LEU A 257 -6.41 -12.03 -18.40
N THR A 258 -7.63 -12.55 -18.52
CA THR A 258 -8.57 -12.05 -19.55
C THR A 258 -9.04 -10.63 -19.19
N LYS A 259 -9.47 -9.85 -20.19
CA LYS A 259 -10.08 -8.53 -19.94
C LYS A 259 -11.30 -8.61 -19.03
N ALA A 260 -12.07 -9.71 -19.09
CA ALA A 260 -13.18 -9.95 -18.17
C ALA A 260 -12.70 -10.07 -16.72
N GLN A 261 -11.65 -10.85 -16.46
CA GLN A 261 -11.05 -10.98 -15.13
C GLN A 261 -10.47 -9.64 -14.64
N VAL A 262 -9.88 -8.84 -15.53
CA VAL A 262 -9.39 -7.49 -15.18
C VAL A 262 -10.54 -6.58 -14.77
N ARG A 263 -11.66 -6.58 -15.51
CA ARG A 263 -12.86 -5.81 -15.14
C ARG A 263 -13.43 -6.23 -13.79
N ASP A 264 -13.44 -7.53 -13.46
CA ASP A 264 -13.84 -8.04 -12.14
C ASP A 264 -12.90 -7.56 -11.02
N ILE A 265 -11.58 -7.57 -11.28
CA ILE A 265 -10.57 -7.05 -10.34
C ILE A 265 -10.80 -5.56 -10.10
N VAL A 266 -10.96 -4.76 -11.17
CA VAL A 266 -11.19 -3.32 -11.10
C VAL A 266 -12.51 -3.00 -10.38
N GLY A 267 -13.59 -3.73 -10.69
CA GLY A 267 -14.89 -3.58 -10.02
C GLY A 267 -14.83 -3.87 -8.52
N LEU A 268 -14.14 -4.96 -8.14
CA LEU A 268 -13.91 -5.29 -6.73
C LEU A 268 -13.06 -4.22 -6.02
N ALA A 269 -12.02 -3.73 -6.67
CA ALA A 269 -11.18 -2.66 -6.13
C ALA A 269 -11.97 -1.37 -5.92
N ALA A 270 -12.77 -0.96 -6.91
CA ALA A 270 -13.63 0.22 -6.84
C ALA A 270 -14.63 0.15 -5.69
N SER A 271 -15.23 -1.04 -5.44
CA SER A 271 -16.15 -1.25 -4.30
C SER A 271 -15.48 -1.10 -2.92
N ARG A 272 -14.15 -0.97 -2.88
CA ARG A 272 -13.33 -0.75 -1.68
C ARG A 272 -12.52 0.53 -1.75
N HIS A 273 -12.90 1.44 -2.67
CA HIS A 273 -12.22 2.72 -2.90
C HIS A 273 -10.73 2.57 -3.24
N ILE A 274 -10.37 1.48 -3.93
CA ILE A 274 -9.03 1.21 -4.41
C ILE A 274 -8.99 1.46 -5.92
N THR A 275 -8.05 2.29 -6.37
CA THR A 275 -7.75 2.48 -7.78
C THR A 275 -6.70 1.49 -8.24
N VAL A 276 -6.99 0.75 -9.31
CA VAL A 276 -5.98 -0.09 -9.98
C VAL A 276 -5.24 0.75 -11.01
N ILE A 277 -3.91 0.70 -10.99
CA ILE A 277 -2.99 1.46 -11.84
C ILE A 277 -2.29 0.46 -12.74
N PRO A 278 -2.54 0.48 -14.06
CA PRO A 278 -1.79 -0.35 -15.00
C PRO A 278 -0.39 0.22 -15.19
N GLU A 279 0.60 -0.66 -15.30
CA GLU A 279 1.95 -0.32 -15.70
C GLU A 279 2.33 -1.11 -16.96
N ILE A 280 2.61 -0.38 -18.04
CA ILE A 280 3.28 -0.86 -19.24
C ILE A 280 4.63 -0.17 -19.30
N ASP A 281 5.66 -0.93 -18.98
CA ASP A 281 7.00 -0.40 -18.89
C ASP A 281 7.69 -0.30 -20.24
N SER A 282 8.40 0.80 -20.45
CA SER A 282 9.23 1.05 -21.63
C SER A 282 10.22 2.20 -21.35
N PRO A 283 11.38 2.22 -22.01
CA PRO A 283 11.85 1.41 -23.15
C PRO A 283 12.62 0.15 -22.76
N GLY A 284 12.81 -0.11 -21.46
CA GLY A 284 13.27 -1.38 -20.91
C GLY A 284 12.13 -2.37 -20.72
N HIS A 285 12.40 -3.54 -20.15
CA HIS A 285 11.42 -4.51 -19.67
C HIS A 285 10.40 -5.03 -20.69
N LEU A 286 10.76 -5.01 -21.99
CA LEU A 286 9.88 -5.39 -23.11
C LEU A 286 10.24 -6.73 -23.76
N GLY A 287 10.94 -7.64 -23.05
CA GLY A 287 11.38 -8.91 -23.64
C GLY A 287 10.25 -9.77 -24.14
N ALA A 288 9.09 -9.80 -23.49
CA ALA A 288 7.91 -10.52 -23.97
C ALA A 288 7.38 -9.93 -25.29
N VAL A 289 7.34 -8.60 -25.42
CA VAL A 289 6.96 -7.88 -26.63
C VAL A 289 7.97 -8.16 -27.75
N LEU A 290 9.26 -8.05 -27.46
CA LEU A 290 10.34 -8.24 -28.43
C LEU A 290 10.49 -9.68 -28.90
N LYS A 291 9.95 -10.65 -28.18
CA LYS A 291 9.86 -12.04 -28.64
C LYS A 291 8.92 -12.18 -29.83
N ALA A 292 7.82 -11.42 -29.86
CA ALA A 292 6.89 -11.37 -30.99
C ALA A 292 7.37 -10.39 -32.08
N HIS A 293 8.09 -9.33 -31.70
CA HIS A 293 8.57 -8.25 -32.58
C HIS A 293 10.10 -8.11 -32.54
N PRO A 294 10.87 -9.13 -32.97
CA PRO A 294 12.34 -9.09 -32.90
C PRO A 294 12.99 -8.01 -33.79
N GLU A 295 12.25 -7.48 -34.76
CA GLU A 295 12.67 -6.36 -35.60
C GLU A 295 12.72 -5.03 -34.83
N LEU A 296 12.03 -4.93 -33.68
CA LEU A 296 12.04 -3.76 -32.81
C LEU A 296 13.12 -3.84 -31.73
N GLN A 297 13.85 -4.97 -31.64
CA GLN A 297 14.92 -5.16 -30.66
C GLN A 297 16.07 -4.18 -30.89
N LEU A 298 16.52 -3.51 -29.84
CA LEU A 298 17.74 -2.69 -29.86
C LEU A 298 18.96 -3.55 -30.18
N ARG A 299 19.86 -3.02 -31.03
CA ARG A 299 21.14 -3.66 -31.39
C ARG A 299 22.29 -2.69 -31.19
N SER A 300 23.35 -3.16 -30.53
CA SER A 300 24.59 -2.41 -30.42
C SER A 300 25.38 -2.39 -31.73
N ALA A 301 26.42 -1.56 -31.80
CA ALA A 301 27.37 -1.53 -32.92
C ALA A 301 28.06 -2.89 -33.17
N SER A 302 28.22 -3.72 -32.13
CA SER A 302 28.77 -5.08 -32.24
C SER A 302 27.70 -6.13 -32.65
N GLY A 303 26.44 -5.74 -32.83
CA GLY A 303 25.33 -6.64 -33.11
C GLY A 303 24.72 -7.30 -31.87
N ALA A 304 25.21 -7.01 -30.65
CA ALA A 304 24.60 -7.53 -29.43
C ALA A 304 23.21 -6.92 -29.18
N THR A 305 22.31 -7.75 -28.67
CA THR A 305 20.93 -7.38 -28.34
C THR A 305 20.76 -7.35 -26.82
N PRO A 306 20.65 -6.16 -26.21
CA PRO A 306 20.39 -6.07 -24.79
C PRO A 306 18.98 -6.58 -24.47
N ARG A 307 18.86 -7.32 -23.37
CA ARG A 307 17.59 -7.93 -22.96
C ARG A 307 16.54 -6.87 -22.72
N GLY A 308 15.34 -7.07 -23.26
CA GLY A 308 14.17 -6.25 -23.01
C GLY A 308 14.22 -4.81 -23.55
N ALA A 309 15.30 -4.39 -24.15
CA ALA A 309 15.45 -3.02 -24.66
C ALA A 309 14.89 -2.88 -26.08
N ILE A 310 13.86 -2.04 -26.25
CA ILE A 310 13.31 -1.69 -27.55
C ILE A 310 14.14 -0.60 -28.22
N ASP A 311 14.20 -0.61 -29.54
CA ASP A 311 14.90 0.43 -30.33
C ASP A 311 14.03 1.69 -30.47
N ILE A 312 14.26 2.65 -29.59
CA ILE A 312 13.51 3.90 -29.52
C ILE A 312 13.75 4.85 -30.70
N SER A 313 14.68 4.51 -31.61
CA SER A 313 14.82 5.25 -32.87
C SER A 313 13.79 4.88 -33.93
N LYS A 314 13.04 3.78 -33.70
CA LYS A 314 12.06 3.24 -34.66
C LYS A 314 10.66 3.78 -34.40
N PRO A 315 10.00 4.42 -35.37
CA PRO A 315 8.61 4.87 -35.22
C PRO A 315 7.63 3.72 -34.91
N ALA A 316 7.90 2.51 -35.43
CA ALA A 316 7.07 1.33 -35.15
C ALA A 316 7.10 0.92 -33.68
N ALA A 317 8.26 1.10 -32.99
CA ALA A 317 8.38 0.85 -31.55
C ALA A 317 7.51 1.83 -30.76
N ALA A 318 7.56 3.11 -31.10
CA ALA A 318 6.74 4.15 -30.49
C ALA A 318 5.23 3.86 -30.69
N LYS A 319 4.83 3.51 -31.92
CA LYS A 319 3.45 3.18 -32.26
C LYS A 319 2.92 2.00 -31.42
N LEU A 320 3.67 0.91 -31.35
CA LEU A 320 3.27 -0.29 -30.59
C LEU A 320 3.05 0.04 -29.10
N VAL A 321 4.01 0.74 -28.47
CA VAL A 321 3.89 1.09 -27.04
C VAL A 321 2.74 2.06 -26.80
N ASP A 322 2.51 3.04 -27.70
CA ASP A 322 1.37 3.96 -27.59
C ASP A 322 0.03 3.23 -27.71
N GLU A 323 -0.09 2.27 -28.64
CA GLU A 323 -1.31 1.46 -28.80
C GLU A 323 -1.61 0.66 -27.52
N LEU A 324 -0.59 0.07 -26.90
CA LEU A 324 -0.74 -0.59 -25.60
C LEU A 324 -1.14 0.38 -24.49
N LEU A 325 -0.48 1.53 -24.38
CA LEU A 325 -0.82 2.53 -23.36
C LEU A 325 -2.26 3.03 -23.48
N VAL A 326 -2.75 3.24 -24.70
CA VAL A 326 -4.14 3.65 -24.96
C VAL A 326 -5.11 2.53 -24.60
N GLU A 327 -4.87 1.29 -25.06
CA GLU A 327 -5.72 0.14 -24.73
C GLU A 327 -5.86 -0.08 -23.23
N PHE A 328 -4.75 -0.05 -22.51
CA PHE A 328 -4.78 -0.28 -21.06
C PHE A 328 -5.24 0.94 -20.26
N ALA A 329 -5.05 2.16 -20.75
CA ALA A 329 -5.68 3.33 -20.16
C ALA A 329 -7.22 3.24 -20.20
N ASP A 330 -7.77 2.67 -21.25
CA ASP A 330 -9.23 2.47 -21.42
C ASP A 330 -9.75 1.34 -20.53
N LEU A 331 -9.02 0.22 -20.45
CA LEU A 331 -9.37 -0.94 -19.62
C LEU A 331 -9.38 -0.63 -18.12
N PHE A 332 -8.53 0.30 -17.67
CA PHE A 332 -8.40 0.71 -16.27
C PHE A 332 -8.94 2.14 -16.07
N PRO A 333 -10.17 2.30 -15.55
CA PRO A 333 -10.84 3.61 -15.49
C PRO A 333 -10.27 4.57 -14.45
N GLY A 334 -9.31 4.12 -13.62
CA GLY A 334 -8.62 4.96 -12.64
C GLY A 334 -7.87 6.12 -13.28
N LYS A 335 -7.63 7.16 -12.50
CA LYS A 335 -6.99 8.40 -12.98
C LYS A 335 -5.47 8.32 -13.16
N TRP A 336 -4.82 7.23 -12.79
CA TRP A 336 -3.37 7.04 -12.96
C TRP A 336 -3.05 5.90 -13.91
N ALA A 337 -1.96 6.03 -14.63
CA ALA A 337 -1.30 4.94 -15.36
C ALA A 337 0.22 5.15 -15.28
N HIS A 338 0.99 4.07 -15.30
CA HIS A 338 2.44 4.08 -15.16
C HIS A 338 3.10 3.68 -16.48
N ALA A 339 4.05 4.51 -16.96
CA ALA A 339 4.73 4.34 -18.23
C ALA A 339 6.13 3.71 -18.09
N GLY A 340 6.51 3.28 -16.87
CA GLY A 340 7.83 2.70 -16.58
C GLY A 340 8.95 3.71 -16.67
N GLY A 341 9.99 3.39 -17.41
CA GLY A 341 11.12 4.26 -17.73
C GLY A 341 12.44 3.83 -17.11
N ASP A 342 12.43 2.80 -16.25
CA ASP A 342 13.60 2.33 -15.53
C ASP A 342 14.51 1.42 -16.37
N GLU A 343 15.74 1.33 -15.90
CA GLU A 343 16.76 0.35 -16.32
C GLU A 343 16.93 0.20 -17.83
N TYR A 344 16.76 1.28 -18.64
CA TYR A 344 16.98 1.18 -20.08
C TYR A 344 18.42 0.81 -20.39
N GLN A 345 18.64 -0.40 -20.86
CA GLN A 345 19.95 -1.01 -21.07
C GLN A 345 20.90 -0.20 -21.96
N ALA A 346 20.36 0.63 -22.87
CA ALA A 346 21.17 1.53 -23.68
C ALA A 346 21.94 2.56 -22.85
N LEU A 347 21.40 2.95 -21.70
CA LEU A 347 22.01 3.95 -20.81
C LEU A 347 22.83 3.32 -19.67
N MET A 348 22.78 2.00 -19.51
CA MET A 348 23.57 1.24 -18.52
C MET A 348 24.96 0.87 -19.01
N THR A 349 25.44 1.43 -20.12
CA THR A 349 26.77 1.23 -20.68
C THR A 349 27.67 2.44 -20.41
N GLU A 350 28.99 2.25 -20.37
CA GLU A 350 29.94 3.36 -20.15
C GLU A 350 29.86 4.45 -21.24
N ASN A 351 29.62 4.04 -22.51
CA ASN A 351 29.59 4.93 -23.67
C ASN A 351 28.37 4.65 -24.56
N PRO A 352 27.18 5.11 -24.17
CA PRO A 352 25.95 4.88 -24.93
C PRO A 352 26.03 5.29 -26.40
N GLU A 353 26.67 6.42 -26.70
CA GLU A 353 26.79 6.97 -28.05
C GLU A 353 27.66 6.10 -28.98
N GLN A 354 28.69 5.45 -28.45
CA GLN A 354 29.56 4.54 -29.19
C GLN A 354 28.93 3.15 -29.29
N THR A 355 28.28 2.73 -28.20
CA THR A 355 27.62 1.40 -28.15
C THR A 355 26.40 1.36 -29.06
N TYR A 356 25.62 2.46 -29.11
CA TYR A 356 24.38 2.57 -29.90
C TYR A 356 24.42 3.80 -30.83
N PRO A 357 25.28 3.80 -31.87
CA PRO A 357 25.46 4.95 -32.76
C PRO A 357 24.20 5.31 -33.52
N GLY A 358 23.28 4.36 -33.74
CA GLY A 358 21.96 4.61 -34.35
C GLY A 358 21.09 5.51 -33.48
N LEU A 359 21.01 5.23 -32.15
CA LEU A 359 20.29 6.08 -31.19
C LEU A 359 20.95 7.47 -31.10
N ALA A 360 22.27 7.53 -31.02
CA ALA A 360 23.00 8.79 -30.96
C ALA A 360 22.81 9.65 -32.22
N LYS A 361 22.78 9.02 -33.41
CA LYS A 361 22.47 9.71 -34.68
C LYS A 361 21.05 10.27 -34.62
N LYS A 362 20.06 9.46 -34.25
CA LYS A 362 18.65 9.87 -34.15
C LYS A 362 18.47 11.03 -33.16
N ALA A 363 19.12 10.96 -31.98
CA ALA A 363 19.08 12.03 -31.01
C ALA A 363 19.56 13.37 -31.58
N ARG A 364 20.68 13.36 -32.32
CA ARG A 364 21.22 14.58 -32.96
C ARG A 364 20.34 15.09 -34.10
N GLU A 365 19.76 14.20 -34.89
CA GLU A 365 18.83 14.58 -35.97
C GLU A 365 17.57 15.27 -35.45
N GLU A 366 17.05 14.87 -34.29
CA GLU A 366 15.83 15.41 -33.72
C GLU A 366 16.05 16.63 -32.82
N PHE A 367 17.15 16.64 -32.05
CA PHE A 367 17.37 17.61 -30.96
C PHE A 367 18.63 18.45 -31.11
N GLY A 368 19.37 18.28 -32.22
CA GLY A 368 20.58 19.02 -32.55
C GLY A 368 21.87 18.34 -32.07
N ASP A 369 23.02 18.84 -32.56
CA ASP A 369 24.34 18.19 -32.46
C ASP A 369 24.79 17.84 -31.03
N LYS A 370 24.27 18.54 -30.01
CA LYS A 370 24.61 18.29 -28.62
C LYS A 370 23.75 17.22 -27.94
N ALA A 371 22.74 16.73 -28.62
CA ALA A 371 21.85 15.72 -28.07
C ALA A 371 22.52 14.36 -27.96
N THR A 372 22.16 13.63 -26.95
CA THR A 372 22.71 12.32 -26.54
C THR A 372 21.63 11.23 -26.59
N VAL A 373 22.03 9.97 -26.42
CA VAL A 373 21.11 8.84 -26.25
C VAL A 373 20.17 9.08 -25.06
N GLN A 374 20.68 9.72 -24.00
CA GLN A 374 19.86 10.11 -22.84
C GLN A 374 18.74 11.09 -23.20
N ASP A 375 19.02 12.05 -24.11
CA ASP A 375 18.00 12.98 -24.58
C ASP A 375 16.90 12.27 -25.36
N LEU A 376 17.27 11.30 -26.19
CA LEU A 376 16.29 10.48 -26.92
C LEU A 376 15.42 9.66 -25.98
N ALA A 377 16.00 9.04 -24.94
CA ALA A 377 15.26 8.32 -23.92
C ALA A 377 14.34 9.25 -23.10
N THR A 378 14.81 10.48 -22.80
CA THR A 378 13.96 11.48 -22.13
C THR A 378 12.78 11.90 -23.02
N ALA A 379 13.00 12.09 -24.32
CA ALA A 379 11.95 12.38 -25.28
C ALA A 379 10.95 11.22 -25.39
N TRP A 380 11.44 9.98 -25.48
CA TRP A 380 10.60 8.79 -25.46
C TRP A 380 9.63 8.79 -24.27
N LEU A 381 10.14 8.96 -23.05
CA LEU A 381 9.33 8.96 -21.85
C LEU A 381 8.36 10.16 -21.80
N ASN A 382 8.76 11.32 -22.34
CA ASN A 382 7.90 12.49 -22.49
C ASN A 382 6.68 12.17 -23.39
N ASP A 383 6.92 11.49 -24.52
CA ASP A 383 5.87 11.16 -25.47
C ASP A 383 4.90 10.12 -24.89
N ARG A 384 5.43 9.08 -24.21
CA ARG A 384 4.59 8.06 -23.53
C ARG A 384 3.74 8.68 -22.43
N ALA A 385 4.32 9.56 -21.62
CA ALA A 385 3.57 10.32 -20.62
C ALA A 385 2.50 11.22 -21.27
N SER A 386 2.81 11.86 -22.41
CA SER A 386 1.84 12.66 -23.15
C SER A 386 0.71 11.82 -23.73
N THR A 387 0.98 10.60 -24.17
CA THR A 387 -0.06 9.66 -24.62
C THR A 387 -1.04 9.36 -23.49
N LEU A 388 -0.54 9.07 -22.27
CA LEU A 388 -1.40 8.84 -21.09
C LEU A 388 -2.17 10.11 -20.68
N ASP A 389 -1.55 11.28 -20.71
CA ASP A 389 -2.21 12.55 -20.39
C ASP A 389 -3.38 12.85 -21.34
N LYS A 390 -3.21 12.57 -22.64
CA LYS A 390 -4.29 12.68 -23.65
C LYS A 390 -5.45 11.71 -23.37
N GLN A 391 -5.20 10.60 -22.69
CA GLN A 391 -6.23 9.68 -22.21
C GLN A 391 -6.85 10.12 -20.88
N GLY A 392 -6.53 11.32 -20.38
CA GLY A 392 -7.01 11.85 -19.10
C GLY A 392 -6.38 11.19 -17.87
N LYS A 393 -5.24 10.50 -18.04
CA LYS A 393 -4.50 9.89 -16.92
C LYS A 393 -3.47 10.85 -16.37
N ILE A 394 -3.17 10.71 -15.09
CA ILE A 394 -1.97 11.29 -14.47
C ILE A 394 -0.84 10.29 -14.69
N PRO A 395 0.17 10.60 -15.52
CA PRO A 395 1.27 9.70 -15.78
C PRO A 395 2.13 9.51 -14.52
N GLN A 396 2.52 8.27 -14.24
CA GLN A 396 3.56 7.94 -13.28
C GLN A 396 4.74 7.30 -14.00
N VAL A 397 5.96 7.55 -13.52
CA VAL A 397 7.20 7.04 -14.09
C VAL A 397 8.18 6.69 -12.99
N TRP A 398 9.10 5.73 -13.25
CA TRP A 398 10.19 5.43 -12.34
C TRP A 398 11.22 6.57 -12.31
N ASN A 399 11.87 6.75 -11.15
CA ASN A 399 12.79 7.86 -10.94
C ASN A 399 14.03 7.81 -11.84
N ASP A 400 14.58 6.66 -12.09
CA ASP A 400 15.79 6.47 -12.91
C ASP A 400 15.57 6.74 -14.41
N GLY A 401 14.33 6.68 -14.90
CA GLY A 401 13.96 7.21 -16.22
C GLY A 401 13.93 8.74 -16.33
N MET A 402 14.02 9.45 -15.20
CA MET A 402 13.99 10.92 -15.14
C MET A 402 15.38 11.53 -15.12
N HIS A 403 16.10 11.42 -16.22
CA HIS A 403 17.52 11.78 -16.31
C HIS A 403 17.81 13.26 -15.99
N ARG A 404 19.05 13.52 -15.54
CA ARG A 404 19.58 14.87 -15.24
C ARG A 404 20.27 15.45 -16.47
N GLY A 405 20.14 16.76 -16.66
CA GLY A 405 20.86 17.48 -17.73
C GLY A 405 20.19 17.33 -19.09
N GLY A 406 21.01 17.22 -20.16
CA GLY A 406 20.57 17.07 -21.52
C GLY A 406 19.97 18.33 -22.16
N VAL A 407 19.72 18.30 -23.47
CA VAL A 407 19.00 19.33 -24.21
C VAL A 407 17.49 19.12 -24.10
N VAL A 408 17.04 17.85 -23.99
CA VAL A 408 15.66 17.49 -23.71
C VAL A 408 15.44 17.39 -22.21
N LYS A 409 14.35 17.97 -21.72
CA LYS A 409 13.99 17.97 -20.29
C LYS A 409 12.74 17.13 -20.07
N PRO A 410 12.64 16.41 -18.92
CA PRO A 410 11.39 15.81 -18.52
C PRO A 410 10.27 16.84 -18.42
N ASN A 411 9.11 16.54 -19.00
CA ASN A 411 7.95 17.44 -19.00
C ASN A 411 6.95 17.10 -17.87
N LYS A 412 6.05 18.05 -17.61
CA LYS A 412 4.91 17.87 -16.67
C LYS A 412 3.60 17.85 -17.48
N PRO A 413 2.50 17.27 -16.93
CA PRO A 413 2.39 16.70 -15.59
C PRO A 413 2.86 15.25 -15.52
N ARG A 414 3.50 14.85 -14.41
CA ARG A 414 3.73 13.45 -14.02
C ARG A 414 4.12 13.33 -12.56
N GLU A 415 3.92 12.15 -11.98
CA GLU A 415 4.37 11.80 -10.63
C GLU A 415 5.54 10.83 -10.72
N VAL A 416 6.52 10.97 -9.82
CA VAL A 416 7.74 10.16 -9.81
C VAL A 416 7.60 9.05 -8.77
N ALA A 417 7.59 7.81 -9.21
CA ALA A 417 7.72 6.63 -8.37
C ALA A 417 9.20 6.44 -8.03
N TYR A 418 9.59 6.75 -6.80
CA TYR A 418 10.98 6.71 -6.37
C TYR A 418 11.26 5.39 -5.65
N TRP A 419 12.12 4.55 -6.23
CA TRP A 419 12.46 3.24 -5.70
C TRP A 419 13.93 3.13 -5.27
N THR A 420 14.87 3.51 -6.10
CA THR A 420 16.30 3.35 -5.82
C THR A 420 17.11 4.60 -6.13
N GLY A 421 18.27 4.66 -5.56
CA GLY A 421 19.32 5.63 -5.83
C GLY A 421 20.67 5.03 -5.48
N ARG A 422 20.79 3.70 -5.53
CA ARG A 422 22.03 2.97 -5.17
C ARG A 422 23.14 3.18 -6.17
N GLU A 423 22.82 3.44 -7.42
CA GLU A 423 23.79 3.59 -8.48
C GLU A 423 24.52 4.93 -8.44
N ALA A 424 25.78 4.93 -8.85
CA ALA A 424 26.59 6.15 -8.91
C ALA A 424 26.00 7.11 -9.94
N GLY A 425 25.70 8.35 -9.51
CA GLY A 425 25.14 9.38 -10.38
C GLY A 425 23.61 9.51 -10.34
N GLU A 426 22.90 8.59 -9.70
CA GLU A 426 21.46 8.67 -9.54
C GLU A 426 21.02 9.92 -8.77
N ARG A 427 19.91 10.49 -9.23
CA ARG A 427 19.35 11.72 -8.67
C ARG A 427 18.81 11.50 -7.26
N GLN A 428 19.16 12.40 -6.34
CA GLN A 428 18.66 12.37 -4.98
C GLN A 428 17.19 12.80 -4.92
N PRO A 429 16.38 12.27 -3.97
CA PRO A 429 14.99 12.71 -3.79
C PRO A 429 14.84 14.23 -3.65
N SER A 430 15.79 14.88 -2.97
CA SER A 430 15.80 16.32 -2.78
C SER A 430 15.92 17.11 -4.08
N GLU A 431 16.50 16.55 -5.15
CA GLU A 431 16.58 17.20 -6.46
C GLU A 431 15.21 17.26 -7.13
N TYR A 432 14.47 16.13 -7.15
CA TYR A 432 13.11 16.08 -7.64
C TYR A 432 12.20 17.06 -6.89
N LEU A 433 12.31 17.08 -5.56
CA LEU A 433 11.50 17.93 -4.70
C LEU A 433 11.81 19.43 -4.89
N LYS A 434 13.08 19.80 -5.12
CA LYS A 434 13.49 21.17 -5.47
C LYS A 434 12.91 21.62 -6.81
N GLU A 435 12.84 20.73 -7.80
CA GLU A 435 12.27 21.00 -9.11
C GLU A 435 10.73 20.99 -9.11
N GLY A 436 10.13 20.70 -7.95
CA GLY A 436 8.66 20.68 -7.77
C GLY A 436 7.98 19.43 -8.28
N TRP A 437 8.71 18.31 -8.46
CA TRP A 437 8.11 17.02 -8.71
C TRP A 437 7.43 16.48 -7.46
N LYS A 438 6.38 15.69 -7.68
CA LYS A 438 5.69 14.95 -6.62
C LYS A 438 6.20 13.52 -6.62
N ILE A 439 6.46 12.97 -5.43
CA ILE A 439 7.06 11.65 -5.25
C ILE A 439 6.02 10.69 -4.65
N VAL A 440 5.96 9.49 -5.20
CA VAL A 440 5.39 8.29 -4.57
C VAL A 440 6.57 7.43 -4.10
N ASN A 441 6.62 7.11 -2.82
CA ASN A 441 7.75 6.45 -2.18
C ASN A 441 7.63 4.92 -2.31
N LEU A 442 8.60 4.30 -2.98
CA LEU A 442 8.77 2.85 -3.07
C LEU A 442 10.17 2.42 -2.56
N ASN A 443 10.74 3.14 -1.63
CA ASN A 443 12.09 2.92 -1.09
C ASN A 443 12.47 1.44 -1.01
N ASP A 444 13.46 1.03 -1.79
CA ASP A 444 13.92 -0.35 -1.94
C ASP A 444 14.51 -0.95 -0.65
N GLU A 445 14.94 -0.11 0.29
CA GLU A 445 15.48 -0.55 1.59
C GLU A 445 14.39 -1.06 2.55
N TYR A 446 13.14 -0.59 2.40
CA TYR A 446 12.04 -0.91 3.32
C TYR A 446 10.82 -1.55 2.66
N LEU A 447 10.57 -1.28 1.37
CA LEU A 447 9.29 -1.58 0.74
C LEU A 447 9.37 -2.60 -0.40
N TYR A 448 10.57 -3.09 -0.76
CA TYR A 448 10.80 -4.02 -1.86
C TYR A 448 10.89 -5.46 -1.39
N TYR A 449 9.87 -6.25 -1.70
CA TYR A 449 9.83 -7.69 -1.48
C TYR A 449 10.19 -8.39 -2.79
N VAL A 450 11.50 -8.58 -3.03
CA VAL A 450 12.03 -9.16 -4.27
C VAL A 450 12.23 -10.67 -4.08
N LEU A 451 11.51 -11.49 -4.84
CA LEU A 451 11.58 -12.94 -4.72
C LEU A 451 12.97 -13.47 -5.07
N GLY A 452 13.47 -14.40 -4.26
CA GLY A 452 14.75 -15.08 -4.52
C GLY A 452 15.86 -14.70 -3.55
N GLN A 453 15.52 -14.34 -2.32
CA GLN A 453 16.54 -14.12 -1.28
C GLN A 453 17.43 -15.37 -1.10
N PRO A 454 18.78 -15.26 -0.99
CA PRO A 454 19.51 -13.99 -1.05
C PRO A 454 19.78 -13.55 -2.50
N ASN A 455 19.32 -12.38 -2.84
CA ASN A 455 19.73 -11.64 -4.03
C ASN A 455 20.29 -10.27 -3.57
N ASN A 456 20.25 -9.23 -4.39
CA ASN A 456 20.70 -7.89 -3.98
C ASN A 456 19.78 -7.23 -2.94
N PHE A 457 18.62 -7.81 -2.66
CA PHE A 457 17.61 -7.31 -1.73
C PHE A 457 17.39 -8.29 -0.59
N THR A 458 17.16 -7.75 0.60
CA THR A 458 16.71 -8.51 1.77
C THR A 458 15.20 -8.29 1.93
N TYR A 459 14.45 -9.37 2.19
CA TYR A 459 13.01 -9.23 2.41
C TYR A 459 12.72 -8.23 3.53
N PRO A 460 11.89 -7.21 3.26
CA PRO A 460 11.52 -6.25 4.27
C PRO A 460 10.71 -6.91 5.39
N THR A 461 10.99 -6.54 6.62
CA THR A 461 10.23 -7.03 7.77
C THR A 461 9.20 -5.98 8.20
N GLY A 462 8.01 -6.46 8.61
CA GLY A 462 6.98 -5.55 9.12
C GLY A 462 7.48 -4.76 10.35
N ARG A 463 8.32 -5.37 11.20
CA ARG A 463 8.90 -4.69 12.37
C ARG A 463 9.74 -3.49 11.97
N ARG A 464 10.65 -3.67 11.01
CA ARG A 464 11.53 -2.60 10.56
C ARG A 464 10.74 -1.44 9.93
N ILE A 465 9.72 -1.75 9.11
CA ILE A 465 8.82 -0.73 8.56
C ILE A 465 8.08 0.01 9.68
N TYR A 466 7.52 -0.72 10.63
CA TYR A 466 6.71 -0.18 11.72
C TYR A 466 7.50 0.75 12.65
N GLU A 467 8.72 0.35 13.01
CA GLU A 467 9.55 1.06 14.00
C GLU A 467 10.40 2.17 13.38
N GLU A 468 10.88 2.02 12.13
CA GLU A 468 11.92 2.86 11.54
C GLU A 468 11.46 3.70 10.34
N TRP A 469 10.59 3.14 9.47
CA TRP A 469 10.24 3.81 8.23
C TRP A 469 9.15 4.88 8.42
N THR A 470 9.24 5.95 7.61
CA THR A 470 8.16 6.92 7.40
C THR A 470 8.09 7.31 5.92
N PRO A 471 6.99 7.88 5.43
CA PRO A 471 6.92 8.35 4.04
C PRO A 471 8.01 9.36 3.65
N ALA A 472 8.62 10.05 4.62
CA ALA A 472 9.73 10.98 4.38
C ALA A 472 11.07 10.26 4.13
N VAL A 473 11.18 8.97 4.46
CA VAL A 473 12.36 8.14 4.16
C VAL A 473 12.22 7.58 2.74
N VAL A 474 12.60 8.40 1.76
CA VAL A 474 12.42 8.11 0.33
C VAL A 474 13.58 7.29 -0.24
N ARG A 475 14.78 7.43 0.34
CA ARG A 475 16.00 6.72 -0.08
C ARG A 475 16.82 6.31 1.14
N GLY A 476 17.34 5.07 1.13
CA GLY A 476 18.13 4.55 2.25
C GLY A 476 17.34 4.61 3.55
N THR A 477 17.96 5.08 4.62
CA THR A 477 17.39 5.11 5.98
C THR A 477 17.08 6.51 6.50
N ASP A 478 17.57 7.55 5.83
CA ASP A 478 17.44 8.93 6.30
C ASP A 478 16.24 9.65 5.68
N PRO A 479 15.45 10.39 6.47
CA PRO A 479 14.35 11.16 5.93
C PRO A 479 14.84 12.38 5.12
N VAL A 480 14.07 12.77 4.12
CA VAL A 480 14.28 14.08 3.49
C VAL A 480 14.03 15.20 4.50
N PRO A 481 14.64 16.40 4.33
CA PRO A 481 14.39 17.54 5.21
C PRO A 481 12.90 17.87 5.35
N ASP A 482 12.45 18.32 6.53
CA ASP A 482 11.04 18.59 6.86
C ASP A 482 10.34 19.50 5.85
N LYS A 483 11.03 20.51 5.32
CA LYS A 483 10.49 21.41 4.28
C LYS A 483 10.07 20.69 3.01
N TRP A 484 10.51 19.46 2.78
CA TRP A 484 10.17 18.60 1.64
C TRP A 484 9.27 17.44 2.00
N ALA A 485 9.07 17.16 3.29
CA ALA A 485 8.33 16.00 3.79
C ALA A 485 6.79 16.14 3.71
N GLY A 486 6.29 17.30 3.27
CA GLY A 486 4.85 17.57 3.18
C GLY A 486 4.09 16.62 2.26
N ARG A 487 2.80 16.39 2.57
CA ARG A 487 1.90 15.52 1.82
C ARG A 487 1.59 15.98 0.39
N ASP A 488 1.86 17.22 0.08
CA ASP A 488 1.77 17.83 -1.25
C ASP A 488 3.01 17.55 -2.12
N ARG A 489 4.09 17.09 -1.51
CA ARG A 489 5.39 16.78 -2.14
C ARG A 489 5.63 15.27 -2.20
N ILE A 490 5.50 14.59 -1.06
CA ILE A 490 5.55 13.13 -0.96
C ILE A 490 4.11 12.66 -0.79
N LEU A 491 3.52 12.20 -1.90
CA LEU A 491 2.11 11.84 -1.97
C LEU A 491 1.75 10.62 -1.13
N GLY A 492 2.74 9.79 -0.82
CA GLY A 492 2.58 8.56 -0.05
C GLY A 492 3.59 7.51 -0.47
N GLY A 493 3.19 6.24 -0.47
CA GLY A 493 4.07 5.15 -0.87
C GLY A 493 3.34 3.87 -1.21
N ARG A 494 4.08 2.91 -1.75
CA ARG A 494 3.61 1.57 -2.09
C ARG A 494 4.61 0.53 -1.60
N PHE A 495 4.09 -0.52 -0.97
CA PHE A 495 4.84 -1.75 -0.76
C PHE A 495 4.86 -2.53 -2.07
N ALA A 496 6.01 -3.02 -2.52
CA ALA A 496 6.17 -3.66 -3.82
C ALA A 496 6.59 -5.13 -3.69
N VAL A 497 6.02 -5.98 -4.54
CA VAL A 497 6.43 -7.39 -4.73
C VAL A 497 6.94 -7.56 -6.15
N TRP A 498 8.19 -7.99 -6.28
CA TRP A 498 8.86 -8.26 -7.54
C TRP A 498 9.16 -9.75 -7.70
N GLY A 499 8.95 -10.25 -8.90
CA GLY A 499 9.02 -11.67 -9.24
C GLY A 499 10.36 -12.17 -9.78
N ASP A 500 11.49 -11.54 -9.49
CA ASP A 500 12.82 -11.78 -10.11
C ASP A 500 13.19 -13.27 -10.19
N LEU A 501 13.06 -13.99 -9.09
CA LEU A 501 13.14 -15.46 -9.07
C LEU A 501 11.75 -16.02 -8.74
N ALA A 502 10.90 -16.08 -9.76
CA ALA A 502 9.47 -16.39 -9.63
C ALA A 502 9.17 -17.67 -8.84
N ASP A 503 10.02 -18.69 -8.96
CA ASP A 503 9.84 -20.01 -8.33
C ASP A 503 10.40 -20.09 -6.90
N ALA A 504 11.07 -19.04 -6.41
CA ALA A 504 11.62 -19.02 -5.05
C ALA A 504 10.54 -19.15 -3.95
N GLN A 505 9.33 -18.71 -4.25
CA GLN A 505 8.16 -18.83 -3.36
C GLN A 505 6.89 -19.15 -4.13
N THR A 506 6.03 -19.97 -3.54
CA THR A 506 4.65 -20.12 -4.01
C THR A 506 3.85 -18.84 -3.73
N THR A 507 2.74 -18.63 -4.45
CA THR A 507 1.86 -17.46 -4.21
C THR A 507 1.31 -17.42 -2.78
N GLY A 508 1.07 -18.61 -2.16
CA GLY A 508 0.69 -18.71 -0.75
C GLY A 508 1.80 -18.29 0.22
N GLN A 509 3.07 -18.58 -0.10
CA GLN A 509 4.20 -18.11 0.70
C GLN A 509 4.39 -16.60 0.57
N VAL A 510 4.22 -16.04 -0.63
CA VAL A 510 4.24 -14.59 -0.85
C VAL A 510 3.15 -13.91 -0.01
N ALA A 511 1.91 -14.40 -0.06
CA ALA A 511 0.80 -13.84 0.72
C ALA A 511 1.10 -13.80 2.22
N ARG A 512 1.67 -14.87 2.78
CA ARG A 512 2.08 -14.90 4.20
C ARG A 512 3.26 -13.97 4.48
N GLY A 513 4.24 -13.92 3.58
CA GLY A 513 5.45 -13.12 3.75
C GLY A 513 5.18 -11.62 3.77
N ILE A 514 4.23 -11.14 2.95
CA ILE A 514 3.90 -9.71 2.84
C ILE A 514 2.86 -9.22 3.86
N ARG A 515 2.16 -10.09 4.56
CA ARG A 515 1.03 -9.73 5.43
C ARG A 515 1.40 -8.68 6.49
N LEU A 516 2.41 -8.93 7.29
CA LEU A 516 2.86 -7.97 8.32
C LEU A 516 3.58 -6.74 7.74
N PRO A 517 4.47 -6.86 6.73
CA PRO A 517 5.01 -5.71 6.02
C PRO A 517 3.95 -4.78 5.44
N LEU A 518 2.91 -5.33 4.79
CA LEU A 518 1.84 -4.54 4.20
C LEU A 518 1.00 -3.82 5.27
N ALA A 519 0.67 -4.50 6.38
CA ALA A 519 -0.03 -3.91 7.51
C ALA A 519 0.79 -2.77 8.16
N ALA A 520 2.10 -2.96 8.33
CA ALA A 520 3.01 -1.94 8.85
C ALA A 520 3.11 -0.73 7.90
N THR A 521 3.20 -0.96 6.59
CA THR A 521 3.20 0.09 5.56
C THR A 521 1.89 0.89 5.61
N ALA A 522 0.75 0.21 5.69
CA ALA A 522 -0.56 0.86 5.82
C ALA A 522 -0.64 1.74 7.08
N GLN A 523 -0.17 1.24 8.23
CA GLN A 523 -0.09 2.01 9.48
C GLN A 523 0.73 3.28 9.30
N LYS A 524 1.92 3.19 8.70
CA LYS A 524 2.85 4.33 8.55
C LYS A 524 2.40 5.34 7.47
N LEU A 525 1.64 4.91 6.49
CA LEU A 525 1.02 5.81 5.49
C LEU A 525 -0.24 6.50 6.03
N TRP A 526 -0.93 5.85 6.99
CA TRP A 526 -2.07 6.41 7.67
C TRP A 526 -1.67 7.40 8.76
N ASP A 527 -0.71 7.00 9.61
CA ASP A 527 -0.10 7.84 10.64
C ASP A 527 1.42 7.59 10.70
N PRO A 528 2.24 8.54 10.21
CA PRO A 528 3.69 8.38 10.16
C PRO A 528 4.38 8.54 11.51
N GLN A 529 3.67 8.96 12.56
CA GLN A 529 4.24 9.14 13.89
C GLN A 529 4.76 7.80 14.44
N ARG A 530 5.61 7.89 15.47
CA ARG A 530 6.05 6.70 16.16
C ARG A 530 4.83 6.02 16.80
N PRO A 531 4.57 4.75 16.51
CA PRO A 531 3.43 4.07 17.09
C PRO A 531 3.53 3.96 18.61
N GLU A 532 2.43 4.20 19.31
CA GLU A 532 2.36 4.01 20.77
C GLU A 532 2.38 2.53 21.17
N ARG A 533 1.86 1.67 20.29
CA ARG A 533 1.76 0.22 20.50
C ARG A 533 3.11 -0.44 20.19
N SER A 534 3.54 -1.40 21.01
CA SER A 534 4.71 -2.23 20.72
C SER A 534 4.50 -3.05 19.44
N TRP A 535 5.60 -3.46 18.80
CA TRP A 535 5.50 -4.34 17.63
C TRP A 535 4.75 -5.65 17.95
N ASP A 536 5.05 -6.28 19.06
CA ASP A 536 4.43 -7.56 19.43
C ASP A 536 2.92 -7.42 19.68
N ASP A 537 2.48 -6.30 20.25
CA ASP A 537 1.06 -6.01 20.42
C ASP A 537 0.39 -5.58 19.12
N PHE A 538 1.14 -4.96 18.20
CA PHE A 538 0.67 -4.70 16.83
C PHE A 538 0.41 -6.02 16.07
N VAL A 539 1.33 -6.98 16.14
CA VAL A 539 1.16 -8.31 15.53
C VAL A 539 -0.08 -9.01 16.08
N LYS A 540 -0.24 -9.05 17.42
CA LYS A 540 -1.45 -9.61 18.06
C LYS A 540 -2.73 -8.91 17.61
N LEU A 541 -2.66 -7.60 17.35
CA LEU A 541 -3.81 -6.85 16.83
C LEU A 541 -4.12 -7.24 15.40
N VAL A 542 -3.10 -7.30 14.51
CA VAL A 542 -3.26 -7.75 13.12
C VAL A 542 -3.91 -9.14 13.09
N ASP A 543 -3.48 -10.06 13.96
CA ASP A 543 -4.04 -11.43 14.04
C ASP A 543 -5.50 -11.45 14.51
N LYS A 544 -5.94 -10.47 15.29
CA LYS A 544 -7.31 -10.40 15.83
C LYS A 544 -8.32 -9.73 14.88
N VAL A 545 -7.85 -8.84 14.02
CA VAL A 545 -8.72 -8.05 13.13
C VAL A 545 -8.87 -8.64 11.73
N ASP A 546 -8.04 -9.62 11.39
CA ASP A 546 -7.99 -10.33 10.10
C ASP A 546 -9.19 -11.27 9.82
#